data_52b24cc4469e0a8206d54cdb1e7761bc
#
_entry.id   52b24cc4469e0a8206d54cdb1e7761bc
#
_cell.length_a   1.000
_cell.length_b   1.000
_cell.length_c   1.000
_cell.angle_alpha   90.00
_cell.angle_beta   90.00
_cell.angle_gamma   90.00
#
_symmetry.space_group_name_H-M   'P 1'
#
loop_
_entity.id
_entity.type
_entity.pdbx_description
1 polymer ?
#
loop_
_entity_poly.entity_id
_entity_poly.type
_entity_poly.pdbx_seq_one_letter_code
_entity_poly.pdbx_strand_id
1 'polypeptide(L)'
;MKKKDITILLVDDEPDILEIIRYNLNSEGYKVETAENGLEAIELAKNVKPQLIIMDVMMPKMDGIEACEKIRMIPELSETVIAFLTARGEDYSQMAGFEAGADDYITKPIKPKVLVSKVKALLRRFKEDAGDEKIKLGDLTINREEYKIMLGKKEMVLPRKEFELLALLASKPGKVFKREDILDSIWGNEVIVGGRTIDVHIRKLREKIGDDRFKTVKGVGYKFVV
;
A
#
# COMPACT_ATOMS: atom_id res chain seq x y z
N MET A 1 -15.84 2.98 -9.54
CA MET A 1 -16.28 3.86 -8.43
C MET A 1 -16.28 5.32 -8.91
N LYS A 2 -17.29 6.11 -8.56
CA LYS A 2 -17.25 7.57 -8.76
C LYS A 2 -16.42 8.18 -7.64
N LYS A 3 -15.75 9.32 -7.86
CA LYS A 3 -14.90 9.96 -6.84
C LYS A 3 -15.66 10.21 -5.51
N LYS A 4 -16.95 10.58 -5.60
CA LYS A 4 -17.82 10.80 -4.44
C LYS A 4 -18.07 9.56 -3.57
N ASP A 5 -17.79 8.37 -4.11
CA ASP A 5 -17.96 7.09 -3.40
C ASP A 5 -16.64 6.66 -2.74
N ILE A 6 -15.57 7.47 -2.89
CA ILE A 6 -14.24 7.21 -2.33
C ILE A 6 -14.09 8.05 -1.08
N THR A 7 -13.85 7.38 0.04
CA THR A 7 -13.51 8.02 1.32
C THR A 7 -12.00 7.97 1.53
N ILE A 8 -11.40 9.11 1.83
CA ILE A 8 -9.99 9.27 2.21
C ILE A 8 -9.95 9.67 3.68
N LEU A 9 -9.19 8.96 4.48
CA LEU A 9 -8.89 9.34 5.86
C LEU A 9 -7.54 10.06 5.86
N LEU A 10 -7.54 11.30 6.34
CA LEU A 10 -6.35 12.12 6.49
C LEU A 10 -6.01 12.24 7.98
N VAL A 11 -4.77 11.94 8.33
CA VAL A 11 -4.30 11.91 9.72
C VAL A 11 -3.02 12.73 9.85
N ASP A 12 -3.08 13.80 10.62
CA ASP A 12 -1.95 14.69 10.89
C ASP A 12 -2.27 15.48 12.17
N ASP A 13 -1.30 15.73 13.03
CA ASP A 13 -1.51 16.50 14.26
C ASP A 13 -1.46 18.02 14.02
N GLU A 14 -1.13 18.45 12.80
CA GLU A 14 -1.13 19.86 12.38
C GLU A 14 -2.48 20.25 11.72
N PRO A 15 -3.36 21.02 12.39
CA PRO A 15 -4.68 21.37 11.85
C PRO A 15 -4.62 22.08 10.50
N ASP A 16 -3.62 22.92 10.29
CA ASP A 16 -3.44 23.67 9.03
C ASP A 16 -3.16 22.73 7.85
N ILE A 17 -2.40 21.65 8.08
CA ILE A 17 -2.14 20.63 7.07
C ILE A 17 -3.42 19.87 6.74
N LEU A 18 -4.18 19.47 7.78
CA LEU A 18 -5.47 18.80 7.60
C LEU A 18 -6.42 19.68 6.77
N GLU A 19 -6.53 20.96 7.08
CA GLU A 19 -7.43 21.90 6.37
C GLU A 19 -7.03 22.05 4.89
N ILE A 20 -5.74 22.30 4.61
CA ILE A 20 -5.24 22.51 3.25
C ILE A 20 -5.45 21.25 2.41
N ILE A 21 -5.11 20.08 2.92
CA ILE A 21 -5.23 18.82 2.17
C ILE A 21 -6.70 18.47 1.97
N ARG A 22 -7.52 18.58 3.02
CA ARG A 22 -8.97 18.34 2.98
C ARG A 22 -9.65 19.21 1.94
N TYR A 23 -9.35 20.51 1.93
CA TYR A 23 -9.89 21.44 0.94
C TYR A 23 -9.58 20.99 -0.50
N ASN A 24 -8.33 20.66 -0.79
CA ASN A 24 -7.92 20.25 -2.13
C ASN A 24 -8.55 18.92 -2.57
N LEU A 25 -8.65 17.93 -1.68
CA LEU A 25 -9.23 16.64 -2.01
C LEU A 25 -10.76 16.71 -2.14
N ASN A 26 -11.42 17.47 -1.29
CA ASN A 26 -12.87 17.74 -1.41
C ASN A 26 -13.20 18.46 -2.73
N SER A 27 -12.39 19.44 -3.14
CA SER A 27 -12.54 20.14 -4.42
C SER A 27 -12.41 19.20 -5.63
N GLU A 28 -11.68 18.10 -5.49
CA GLU A 28 -11.57 17.04 -6.51
C GLU A 28 -12.76 16.06 -6.47
N GLY A 29 -13.65 16.19 -5.48
CA GLY A 29 -14.86 15.39 -5.33
C GLY A 29 -14.70 14.12 -4.49
N TYR A 30 -13.63 13.98 -3.70
CA TYR A 30 -13.48 12.92 -2.73
C TYR A 30 -14.20 13.25 -1.42
N LYS A 31 -14.62 12.23 -0.67
CA LYS A 31 -15.05 12.38 0.71
C LYS A 31 -13.82 12.30 1.62
N VAL A 32 -13.59 13.29 2.48
CA VAL A 32 -12.42 13.35 3.35
C VAL A 32 -12.86 13.41 4.81
N GLU A 33 -12.43 12.42 5.57
CA GLU A 33 -12.51 12.38 7.04
C GLU A 33 -11.12 12.68 7.62
N THR A 34 -11.07 13.25 8.83
CA THR A 34 -9.81 13.67 9.45
C THR A 34 -9.67 13.13 10.87
N ALA A 35 -8.44 12.83 11.28
CA ALA A 35 -8.05 12.45 12.63
C ALA A 35 -6.74 13.15 12.98
N GLU A 36 -6.47 13.38 14.27
CA GLU A 36 -5.31 14.14 14.75
C GLU A 36 -4.20 13.24 15.33
N ASN A 37 -4.41 11.95 15.42
CA ASN A 37 -3.43 10.96 15.93
C ASN A 37 -3.80 9.54 15.52
N GLY A 38 -2.88 8.60 15.75
CA GLY A 38 -3.05 7.20 15.35
C GLY A 38 -4.21 6.49 16.05
N LEU A 39 -4.53 6.83 17.30
CA LEU A 39 -5.67 6.21 18.02
C LEU A 39 -7.00 6.57 17.37
N GLU A 40 -7.20 7.86 17.11
CA GLU A 40 -8.39 8.36 16.41
C GLU A 40 -8.49 7.78 14.99
N ALA A 41 -7.34 7.68 14.30
CA ALA A 41 -7.28 7.12 12.96
C ALA A 41 -7.78 5.67 12.91
N ILE A 42 -7.39 4.81 13.86
CA ILE A 42 -7.83 3.42 13.91
C ILE A 42 -9.34 3.33 14.12
N GLU A 43 -9.88 4.08 15.09
CA GLU A 43 -11.32 4.05 15.39
C GLU A 43 -12.14 4.59 14.20
N LEU A 44 -11.70 5.67 13.60
CA LEU A 44 -12.39 6.25 12.44
C LEU A 44 -12.28 5.33 11.22
N ALA A 45 -11.12 4.72 10.97
CA ALA A 45 -10.94 3.78 9.85
C ALA A 45 -11.88 2.57 9.94
N LYS A 46 -12.10 1.99 11.13
CA LYS A 46 -13.08 0.91 11.34
C LYS A 46 -14.48 1.32 10.94
N ASN A 47 -14.87 2.55 11.26
CA ASN A 47 -16.22 3.05 11.04
C ASN A 47 -16.47 3.41 9.57
N VAL A 48 -15.52 4.11 8.93
CA VAL A 48 -15.71 4.67 7.57
C VAL A 48 -15.17 3.80 6.46
N LYS A 49 -14.31 2.82 6.79
CA LYS A 49 -13.66 1.88 5.84
C LYS A 49 -13.10 2.60 4.62
N PRO A 50 -12.10 3.48 4.82
CA PRO A 50 -11.59 4.34 3.76
C PRO A 50 -10.84 3.52 2.71
N GLN A 51 -10.86 3.98 1.47
CA GLN A 51 -10.07 3.39 0.38
C GLN A 51 -8.61 3.83 0.43
N LEU A 52 -8.33 4.99 1.02
CA LEU A 52 -6.99 5.54 1.19
C LEU A 52 -6.89 6.20 2.56
N ILE A 53 -5.79 5.92 3.26
CA ILE A 53 -5.35 6.64 4.45
C ILE A 53 -4.08 7.40 4.07
N ILE A 54 -4.06 8.69 4.32
CA ILE A 54 -2.86 9.53 4.24
C ILE A 54 -2.54 9.94 5.66
N MET A 55 -1.38 9.54 6.18
CA MET A 55 -1.10 9.63 7.61
C MET A 55 0.31 10.14 7.86
N ASP A 56 0.44 11.13 8.75
CA ASP A 56 1.77 11.56 9.21
C ASP A 56 2.45 10.43 10.00
N VAL A 57 3.76 10.38 9.90
CA VAL A 57 4.58 9.44 10.66
C VAL A 57 4.65 9.86 12.13
N MET A 58 4.93 11.15 12.36
CA MET A 58 5.21 11.68 13.71
C MET A 58 3.98 12.36 14.28
N MET A 59 3.29 11.69 15.19
CA MET A 59 2.10 12.24 15.84
C MET A 59 2.09 11.93 17.34
N PRO A 60 1.44 12.77 18.19
CA PRO A 60 1.28 12.49 19.59
C PRO A 60 0.36 11.29 19.88
N LYS A 61 0.40 10.76 21.10
CA LYS A 61 -0.38 9.62 21.61
C LYS A 61 -0.06 8.28 20.94
N MET A 62 -0.12 8.21 19.63
CA MET A 62 0.23 7.05 18.80
C MET A 62 0.75 7.56 17.46
N ASP A 63 1.96 7.16 17.10
CA ASP A 63 2.57 7.51 15.84
C ASP A 63 1.94 6.77 14.64
N GLY A 64 2.25 7.22 13.43
CA GLY A 64 1.66 6.67 12.21
C GLY A 64 2.12 5.24 11.93
N ILE A 65 3.35 4.88 12.30
CA ILE A 65 3.90 3.54 12.07
C ILE A 65 3.15 2.52 12.91
N GLU A 66 3.01 2.78 14.21
CA GLU A 66 2.25 1.93 15.13
C GLU A 66 0.77 1.83 14.71
N ALA A 67 0.18 2.96 14.29
CA ALA A 67 -1.19 2.98 13.79
C ALA A 67 -1.35 2.12 12.52
N CYS A 68 -0.39 2.20 11.59
CA CYS A 68 -0.38 1.39 10.37
C CYS A 68 -0.35 -0.11 10.69
N GLU A 69 0.54 -0.54 11.59
CA GLU A 69 0.62 -1.95 12.02
C GLU A 69 -0.72 -2.44 12.56
N LYS A 70 -1.35 -1.65 13.46
CA LYS A 70 -2.65 -2.01 14.03
C LYS A 70 -3.77 -2.03 13.00
N ILE A 71 -3.79 -1.08 12.05
CA ILE A 71 -4.76 -1.07 10.95
C ILE A 71 -4.58 -2.31 10.07
N ARG A 72 -3.34 -2.73 9.79
CA ARG A 72 -3.06 -3.93 8.99
C ARG A 72 -3.50 -5.26 9.65
N MET A 73 -3.68 -5.27 10.96
CA MET A 73 -4.24 -6.41 11.70
C MET A 73 -5.77 -6.50 11.60
N ILE A 74 -6.45 -5.48 11.06
CA ILE A 74 -7.91 -5.44 10.91
C ILE A 74 -8.27 -6.00 9.52
N PRO A 75 -8.91 -7.18 9.41
CA PRO A 75 -9.18 -7.84 8.13
C PRO A 75 -9.98 -6.97 7.16
N GLU A 76 -10.95 -6.20 7.67
CA GLU A 76 -11.82 -5.33 6.87
C GLU A 76 -11.10 -4.14 6.24
N LEU A 77 -9.87 -3.82 6.71
CA LEU A 77 -9.03 -2.73 6.22
C LEU A 77 -7.80 -3.22 5.46
N SER A 78 -7.72 -4.53 5.17
CA SER A 78 -6.57 -5.13 4.48
C SER A 78 -6.32 -4.53 3.09
N GLU A 79 -7.38 -4.14 2.37
CA GLU A 79 -7.30 -3.53 1.04
C GLU A 79 -7.12 -2.01 1.07
N THR A 80 -7.27 -1.37 2.24
CA THR A 80 -7.08 0.07 2.37
C THR A 80 -5.64 0.45 2.00
N VAL A 81 -5.47 1.37 1.07
CA VAL A 81 -4.15 1.92 0.75
C VAL A 81 -3.71 2.84 1.88
N ILE A 82 -2.47 2.69 2.35
CA ILE A 82 -1.88 3.57 3.37
C ILE A 82 -0.65 4.25 2.78
N ALA A 83 -0.68 5.58 2.73
CA ALA A 83 0.45 6.41 2.32
C ALA A 83 0.87 7.31 3.48
N PHE A 84 2.16 7.32 3.81
CA PHE A 84 2.67 8.20 4.85
C PHE A 84 3.00 9.60 4.33
N LEU A 85 2.80 10.61 5.17
CA LEU A 85 3.39 11.93 5.02
C LEU A 85 4.73 11.93 5.76
N THR A 86 5.82 12.31 5.08
CA THR A 86 7.15 12.31 5.70
C THR A 86 7.90 13.61 5.39
N ALA A 87 8.77 14.04 6.31
CA ALA A 87 9.73 15.08 6.02
C ALA A 87 10.79 14.59 5.02
N ARG A 88 11.40 15.52 4.28
CA ARG A 88 12.41 15.21 3.29
C ARG A 88 13.69 14.70 3.98
N GLY A 89 14.17 13.50 3.62
CA GLY A 89 15.43 12.95 4.13
C GLY A 89 15.29 11.89 5.23
N GLU A 90 14.08 11.45 5.56
CA GLU A 90 13.85 10.42 6.58
C GLU A 90 13.84 9.00 5.99
N ASP A 91 14.97 8.55 5.45
CA ASP A 91 15.10 7.20 4.88
C ASP A 91 14.77 6.09 5.90
N TYR A 92 15.07 6.30 7.19
CA TYR A 92 14.76 5.34 8.26
C TYR A 92 13.25 5.23 8.48
N SER A 93 12.53 6.34 8.54
CA SER A 93 11.07 6.35 8.69
C SER A 93 10.37 5.69 7.50
N GLN A 94 10.94 5.84 6.29
CA GLN A 94 10.41 5.17 5.11
C GLN A 94 10.56 3.65 5.19
N MET A 95 11.72 3.13 5.61
CA MET A 95 11.93 1.69 5.79
C MET A 95 11.01 1.11 6.86
N ALA A 96 10.95 1.75 8.05
CA ALA A 96 10.09 1.32 9.14
C ALA A 96 8.61 1.31 8.74
N GLY A 97 8.17 2.33 7.99
CA GLY A 97 6.80 2.40 7.52
C GLY A 97 6.44 1.32 6.49
N PHE A 98 7.34 0.97 5.56
CA PHE A 98 7.11 -0.18 4.67
C PHE A 98 7.10 -1.50 5.45
N GLU A 99 7.93 -1.62 6.50
CA GLU A 99 7.87 -2.76 7.41
C GLU A 99 6.55 -2.82 8.19
N ALA A 100 5.98 -1.69 8.56
CA ALA A 100 4.64 -1.60 9.13
C ALA A 100 3.50 -1.92 8.15
N GLY A 101 3.78 -1.95 6.84
CA GLY A 101 2.80 -2.30 5.81
C GLY A 101 2.23 -1.12 5.02
N ALA A 102 2.91 0.02 5.01
CA ALA A 102 2.55 1.14 4.14
C ALA A 102 2.71 0.79 2.65
N ASP A 103 1.91 1.42 1.83
CA ASP A 103 1.91 1.22 0.37
C ASP A 103 2.76 2.26 -0.35
N ASP A 104 2.85 3.49 0.19
CA ASP A 104 3.56 4.60 -0.45
C ASP A 104 3.90 5.72 0.55
N TYR A 105 4.64 6.73 0.07
CA TYR A 105 5.04 7.94 0.79
C TYR A 105 4.75 9.20 0.00
N ILE A 106 4.42 10.26 0.73
CA ILE A 106 4.22 11.62 0.21
C ILE A 106 5.13 12.53 1.03
N THR A 107 6.10 13.17 0.37
CA THR A 107 7.07 14.05 1.07
C THR A 107 6.48 15.43 1.33
N LYS A 108 6.66 15.94 2.55
CA LYS A 108 6.44 17.34 2.92
C LYS A 108 7.62 18.21 2.40
N PRO A 109 7.44 19.46 1.96
CA PRO A 109 6.19 20.22 1.89
C PRO A 109 5.30 19.75 0.73
N ILE A 110 4.00 19.65 1.03
CA ILE A 110 3.01 19.07 0.11
C ILE A 110 2.55 20.13 -0.90
N LYS A 111 2.84 19.90 -2.19
CA LYS A 111 2.30 20.71 -3.27
C LYS A 111 0.92 20.17 -3.65
N PRO A 112 -0.18 20.96 -3.55
CA PRO A 112 -1.55 20.46 -3.75
C PRO A 112 -1.76 19.67 -5.06
N LYS A 113 -1.24 20.17 -6.18
CA LYS A 113 -1.34 19.49 -7.48
C LYS A 113 -0.64 18.13 -7.48
N VAL A 114 0.53 18.02 -6.84
CA VAL A 114 1.30 16.77 -6.73
C VAL A 114 0.56 15.78 -5.86
N LEU A 115 0.03 16.23 -4.71
CA LEU A 115 -0.81 15.41 -3.83
C LEU A 115 -2.01 14.81 -4.59
N VAL A 116 -2.77 15.65 -5.29
CA VAL A 116 -3.94 15.20 -6.05
C VAL A 116 -3.56 14.19 -7.13
N SER A 117 -2.46 14.42 -7.86
CA SER A 117 -1.93 13.46 -8.84
C SER A 117 -1.58 12.13 -8.18
N LYS A 118 -0.90 12.17 -7.02
CA LYS A 118 -0.49 10.98 -6.29
C LYS A 118 -1.68 10.20 -5.74
N VAL A 119 -2.65 10.89 -5.16
CA VAL A 119 -3.93 10.30 -4.72
C VAL A 119 -4.67 9.62 -5.88
N LYS A 120 -4.74 10.27 -7.04
CA LYS A 120 -5.33 9.68 -8.25
C LYS A 120 -4.57 8.41 -8.68
N ALA A 121 -3.25 8.42 -8.64
CA ALA A 121 -2.42 7.26 -8.98
C ALA A 121 -2.61 6.10 -8.00
N LEU A 122 -2.63 6.38 -6.69
CA LEU A 122 -2.88 5.38 -5.65
C LEU A 122 -4.27 4.74 -5.80
N LEU A 123 -5.29 5.54 -6.10
CA LEU A 123 -6.67 5.09 -6.24
C LEU A 123 -7.00 4.50 -7.63
N ARG A 124 -6.22 4.80 -8.70
CA ARG A 124 -6.45 4.26 -10.05
C ARG A 124 -6.40 2.75 -10.08
N ARG A 125 -5.55 2.17 -9.29
CA ARG A 125 -5.28 0.74 -9.20
C ARG A 125 -6.43 -0.09 -8.61
N PHE A 126 -7.46 0.55 -8.03
CA PHE A 126 -8.72 -0.11 -7.69
C PHE A 126 -9.53 -0.51 -8.95
N LYS A 127 -9.10 -0.09 -10.18
CA LYS A 127 -9.88 -0.26 -11.41
C LYS A 127 -9.20 -1.09 -12.49
N GLU A 128 -7.89 -1.34 -12.45
CA GLU A 128 -7.14 -1.76 -13.65
C GLU A 128 -6.54 -3.18 -13.62
N ASP A 129 -6.82 -4.02 -12.63
CA ASP A 129 -6.34 -5.41 -12.65
C ASP A 129 -7.30 -6.37 -13.38
N ALA A 130 -7.42 -6.20 -14.71
CA ALA A 130 -8.00 -7.20 -15.61
C ALA A 130 -6.89 -8.14 -16.15
N GLY A 131 -6.25 -8.87 -15.22
CA GLY A 131 -5.47 -10.08 -15.55
C GLY A 131 -6.31 -11.31 -15.27
N ASP A 132 -5.81 -12.51 -15.62
CA ASP A 132 -6.51 -13.76 -15.32
C ASP A 132 -7.04 -13.76 -13.88
N GLU A 133 -8.37 -13.91 -13.74
CA GLU A 133 -9.09 -13.78 -12.45
C GLU A 133 -8.52 -14.68 -11.36
N LYS A 134 -8.01 -15.87 -11.75
CA LYS A 134 -7.42 -16.85 -10.81
C LYS A 134 -6.14 -17.45 -11.38
N ILE A 135 -5.05 -17.32 -10.62
CA ILE A 135 -3.77 -17.98 -10.91
C ILE A 135 -3.62 -19.15 -9.95
N LYS A 136 -3.48 -20.38 -10.51
CA LYS A 136 -3.26 -21.60 -9.70
C LYS A 136 -1.87 -22.18 -9.98
N LEU A 137 -1.04 -22.28 -8.92
CA LEU A 137 0.33 -22.74 -8.97
C LEU A 137 0.59 -23.73 -7.81
N GLY A 138 0.46 -25.01 -8.10
CA GLY A 138 0.55 -26.05 -7.08
C GLY A 138 -0.53 -25.90 -6.01
N ASP A 139 -0.12 -25.70 -4.77
CA ASP A 139 -1.01 -25.47 -3.61
C ASP A 139 -1.38 -23.99 -3.41
N LEU A 140 -0.79 -23.06 -4.18
CA LEU A 140 -1.11 -21.63 -4.14
C LEU A 140 -2.15 -21.29 -5.22
N THR A 141 -3.24 -20.67 -4.78
CA THR A 141 -4.23 -20.04 -5.67
C THR A 141 -4.33 -18.57 -5.33
N ILE A 142 -4.20 -17.69 -6.32
CA ILE A 142 -4.34 -16.25 -6.19
C ILE A 142 -5.63 -15.85 -6.88
N ASN A 143 -6.57 -15.29 -6.13
CA ASN A 143 -7.82 -14.76 -6.65
C ASN A 143 -7.70 -13.22 -6.73
N ARG A 144 -7.54 -12.71 -7.95
CA ARG A 144 -7.36 -11.27 -8.18
C ARG A 144 -8.65 -10.47 -8.00
N GLU A 145 -9.79 -11.10 -8.26
CA GLU A 145 -11.10 -10.46 -8.10
C GLU A 145 -11.44 -10.21 -6.64
N GLU A 146 -11.12 -11.17 -5.76
CA GLU A 146 -11.38 -11.08 -4.33
C GLU A 146 -10.19 -10.59 -3.51
N TYR A 147 -9.02 -10.29 -4.13
CA TYR A 147 -7.77 -9.95 -3.46
C TYR A 147 -7.36 -10.93 -2.35
N LYS A 148 -7.61 -12.23 -2.60
CA LYS A 148 -7.37 -13.31 -1.66
C LYS A 148 -6.40 -14.33 -2.22
N ILE A 149 -5.70 -15.01 -1.34
CA ILE A 149 -4.89 -16.17 -1.69
C ILE A 149 -5.34 -17.39 -0.88
N MET A 150 -5.21 -18.56 -1.50
CA MET A 150 -5.35 -19.85 -0.84
C MET A 150 -3.97 -20.53 -0.87
N LEU A 151 -3.48 -20.95 0.28
CA LEU A 151 -2.28 -21.77 0.41
C LEU A 151 -2.68 -23.12 1.00
N GLY A 152 -2.77 -24.13 0.16
CA GLY A 152 -3.40 -25.39 0.50
C GLY A 152 -4.88 -25.18 0.84
N LYS A 153 -5.24 -25.40 2.12
CA LYS A 153 -6.61 -25.17 2.63
C LYS A 153 -6.76 -23.85 3.40
N LYS A 154 -5.69 -23.08 3.55
CA LYS A 154 -5.69 -21.84 4.32
C LYS A 154 -5.94 -20.65 3.41
N GLU A 155 -7.06 -19.95 3.65
CA GLU A 155 -7.32 -18.64 3.04
C GLU A 155 -6.54 -17.55 3.78
N MET A 156 -5.96 -16.62 3.04
CA MET A 156 -5.24 -15.46 3.58
C MET A 156 -5.52 -14.22 2.74
N VAL A 157 -5.60 -13.09 3.42
CA VAL A 157 -5.61 -11.75 2.80
C VAL A 157 -4.23 -11.13 3.04
N LEU A 158 -3.65 -10.58 2.00
CA LEU A 158 -2.36 -9.88 2.05
C LEU A 158 -2.59 -8.38 1.97
N PRO A 159 -1.73 -7.56 2.58
CA PRO A 159 -1.67 -6.14 2.26
C PRO A 159 -1.55 -5.93 0.76
N ARG A 160 -2.17 -4.88 0.25
CA ARG A 160 -2.35 -4.67 -1.19
C ARG A 160 -1.05 -4.80 -1.98
N LYS A 161 0.05 -4.17 -1.57
CA LYS A 161 1.33 -4.21 -2.28
C LYS A 161 2.01 -5.58 -2.25
N GLU A 162 1.82 -6.33 -1.19
CA GLU A 162 2.27 -7.72 -1.13
C GLU A 162 1.47 -8.58 -2.10
N PHE A 163 0.15 -8.39 -2.16
CA PHE A 163 -0.72 -9.09 -3.10
C PHE A 163 -0.38 -8.77 -4.56
N GLU A 164 -0.23 -7.48 -4.90
CA GLU A 164 0.14 -7.03 -6.25
C GLU A 164 1.51 -7.59 -6.68
N LEU A 165 2.49 -7.59 -5.78
CA LEU A 165 3.82 -8.14 -6.02
C LEU A 165 3.78 -9.66 -6.24
N LEU A 166 3.07 -10.38 -5.39
CA LEU A 166 2.87 -11.81 -5.55
C LEU A 166 2.19 -12.13 -6.89
N ALA A 167 1.09 -11.45 -7.20
CA ALA A 167 0.32 -11.65 -8.43
C ALA A 167 1.14 -11.34 -9.68
N LEU A 168 1.98 -10.27 -9.64
CA LEU A 168 2.89 -9.94 -10.74
C LEU A 168 3.93 -11.05 -10.97
N LEU A 169 4.63 -11.48 -9.91
CA LEU A 169 5.67 -12.50 -10.03
C LEU A 169 5.10 -13.87 -10.41
N ALA A 170 3.93 -14.23 -9.86
CA ALA A 170 3.24 -15.48 -10.13
C ALA A 170 2.56 -15.52 -11.50
N SER A 171 2.32 -14.37 -12.15
CA SER A 171 1.73 -14.32 -13.50
C SER A 171 2.59 -15.00 -14.57
N LYS A 172 3.90 -15.07 -14.36
CA LYS A 172 4.86 -15.73 -15.28
C LYS A 172 5.94 -16.46 -14.45
N PRO A 173 5.64 -17.65 -13.90
CA PRO A 173 6.58 -18.43 -13.13
C PRO A 173 7.89 -18.68 -13.89
N GLY A 174 9.02 -18.59 -13.20
CA GLY A 174 10.36 -18.73 -13.80
C GLY A 174 10.90 -17.49 -14.49
N LYS A 175 10.06 -16.55 -14.90
CA LYS A 175 10.49 -15.27 -15.48
C LYS A 175 11.14 -14.41 -14.40
N VAL A 176 12.29 -13.81 -14.72
CA VAL A 176 12.93 -12.78 -13.87
C VAL A 176 12.30 -11.43 -14.21
N PHE A 177 11.71 -10.79 -13.21
CA PHE A 177 11.23 -9.41 -13.28
C PHE A 177 12.34 -8.51 -12.75
N LYS A 178 12.73 -7.51 -13.53
CA LYS A 178 13.71 -6.51 -13.08
C LYS A 178 13.12 -5.62 -11.99
N ARG A 179 13.97 -5.08 -11.11
CA ARG A 179 13.52 -4.19 -10.04
C ARG A 179 12.76 -2.97 -10.57
N GLU A 180 13.24 -2.37 -11.65
CA GLU A 180 12.59 -1.23 -12.31
C GLU A 180 11.20 -1.62 -12.80
N ASP A 181 11.07 -2.74 -13.53
CA ASP A 181 9.77 -3.23 -14.03
C ASP A 181 8.78 -3.50 -12.90
N ILE A 182 9.25 -4.03 -11.76
CA ILE A 182 8.43 -4.28 -10.56
C ILE A 182 7.96 -2.94 -9.97
N LEU A 183 8.88 -1.97 -9.79
CA LEU A 183 8.53 -0.65 -9.26
C LEU A 183 7.50 0.04 -10.14
N ASP A 184 7.73 0.10 -11.44
CA ASP A 184 6.83 0.72 -12.41
C ASP A 184 5.45 0.05 -12.42
N SER A 185 5.42 -1.29 -12.36
CA SER A 185 4.17 -2.04 -12.40
C SER A 185 3.34 -1.89 -11.12
N ILE A 186 3.98 -1.83 -9.94
CA ILE A 186 3.29 -1.89 -8.64
C ILE A 186 3.18 -0.51 -8.00
N TRP A 187 4.19 0.35 -8.13
CA TRP A 187 4.18 1.70 -7.53
C TRP A 187 4.00 2.81 -8.57
N GLY A 188 4.30 2.55 -9.86
CA GLY A 188 4.20 3.53 -10.97
C GLY A 188 5.44 4.43 -11.07
N ASN A 189 5.59 5.07 -12.24
CA ASN A 189 6.78 5.85 -12.60
C ASN A 189 6.93 7.17 -11.83
N GLU A 190 5.89 7.63 -11.13
CA GLU A 190 5.92 8.90 -10.38
C GLU A 190 6.35 8.71 -8.91
N VAL A 191 6.60 7.47 -8.49
CA VAL A 191 6.89 7.14 -7.09
C VAL A 191 8.40 7.06 -6.88
N ILE A 192 8.93 7.95 -6.04
CA ILE A 192 10.33 7.92 -5.61
C ILE A 192 10.47 6.90 -4.46
N VAL A 193 10.28 5.62 -4.76
CA VAL A 193 10.63 4.55 -3.83
C VAL A 193 11.90 3.85 -4.29
N GLY A 194 12.83 3.64 -3.37
CA GLY A 194 14.07 2.93 -3.67
C GLY A 194 13.85 1.43 -3.86
N GLY A 195 14.79 0.76 -4.55
CA GLY A 195 14.74 -0.70 -4.75
C GLY A 195 14.65 -1.53 -3.45
N ARG A 196 14.99 -0.94 -2.30
CA ARG A 196 14.83 -1.57 -0.97
C ARG A 196 13.38 -1.85 -0.59
N THR A 197 12.43 -1.06 -1.11
CA THR A 197 10.99 -1.28 -0.90
C THR A 197 10.56 -2.68 -1.36
N ILE A 198 11.04 -3.11 -2.53
CA ILE A 198 10.75 -4.46 -3.04
C ILE A 198 11.29 -5.53 -2.09
N ASP A 199 12.50 -5.33 -1.54
CA ASP A 199 13.16 -6.30 -0.66
C ASP A 199 12.35 -6.55 0.61
N VAL A 200 11.77 -5.49 1.19
CA VAL A 200 10.89 -5.58 2.37
C VAL A 200 9.64 -6.41 2.05
N HIS A 201 8.96 -6.12 0.96
CA HIS A 201 7.74 -6.86 0.58
C HIS A 201 8.05 -8.32 0.19
N ILE A 202 9.17 -8.59 -0.48
CA ILE A 202 9.63 -9.97 -0.76
C ILE A 202 9.90 -10.72 0.55
N ARG A 203 10.56 -10.09 1.54
CA ARG A 203 10.79 -10.71 2.85
C ARG A 203 9.46 -11.10 3.50
N LYS A 204 8.49 -10.19 3.55
CA LYS A 204 7.17 -10.47 4.13
C LYS A 204 6.41 -11.57 3.39
N LEU A 205 6.48 -11.61 2.07
CA LEU A 205 5.88 -12.67 1.28
C LEU A 205 6.52 -14.02 1.59
N ARG A 206 7.85 -14.08 1.71
CA ARG A 206 8.58 -15.29 2.11
C ARG A 206 8.14 -15.82 3.47
N GLU A 207 8.01 -14.93 4.46
CA GLU A 207 7.53 -15.27 5.80
C GLU A 207 6.11 -15.84 5.80
N LYS A 208 5.23 -15.34 4.90
CA LYS A 208 3.81 -15.71 4.86
C LYS A 208 3.50 -16.95 4.03
N ILE A 209 4.20 -17.13 2.88
CA ILE A 209 3.85 -18.16 1.90
C ILE A 209 5.00 -19.07 1.49
N GLY A 210 6.18 -18.93 2.11
CA GLY A 210 7.35 -19.78 1.92
C GLY A 210 8.49 -19.12 1.15
N ASP A 211 9.72 -19.32 1.64
CA ASP A 211 10.95 -18.73 1.08
C ASP A 211 11.33 -19.32 -0.29
N ASP A 212 11.05 -20.61 -0.48
CA ASP A 212 11.46 -21.36 -1.68
C ASP A 212 10.82 -20.83 -2.96
N ARG A 213 9.64 -20.20 -2.84
CA ARG A 213 8.85 -19.68 -3.96
C ARG A 213 9.43 -18.42 -4.60
N PHE A 214 10.31 -17.73 -3.88
CA PHE A 214 10.90 -16.46 -4.35
C PHE A 214 12.40 -16.57 -4.49
N LYS A 215 12.90 -16.54 -5.73
CA LYS A 215 14.34 -16.53 -5.99
C LYS A 215 14.82 -15.13 -6.34
N THR A 216 15.85 -14.69 -5.61
CA THR A 216 16.58 -13.45 -5.91
C THR A 216 17.60 -13.71 -7.01
N VAL A 217 17.56 -12.91 -8.07
CA VAL A 217 18.61 -12.85 -9.09
C VAL A 217 19.46 -11.62 -8.79
N LYS A 218 20.66 -11.86 -8.21
CA LYS A 218 21.55 -10.80 -7.73
C LYS A 218 21.76 -9.71 -8.80
N GLY A 219 21.61 -8.45 -8.43
CA GLY A 219 21.80 -7.30 -9.33
C GLY A 219 20.73 -7.12 -10.40
N VAL A 220 19.73 -8.02 -10.50
CA VAL A 220 18.68 -7.97 -11.55
C VAL A 220 17.30 -7.80 -10.95
N GLY A 221 16.83 -8.74 -10.12
CA GLY A 221 15.46 -8.68 -9.62
C GLY A 221 15.01 -10.00 -8.98
N TYR A 222 13.74 -10.33 -9.16
CA TYR A 222 13.08 -11.46 -8.52
C TYR A 222 12.31 -12.32 -9.51
N LYS A 223 12.15 -13.60 -9.19
CA LYS A 223 11.24 -14.51 -9.89
C LYS A 223 10.49 -15.40 -8.91
N PHE A 224 9.27 -15.76 -9.29
CA PHE A 224 8.49 -16.80 -8.63
C PHE A 224 8.85 -18.18 -9.21
N VAL A 225 8.93 -19.18 -8.36
CA VAL A 225 9.12 -20.59 -8.75
C VAL A 225 8.02 -21.45 -8.12
N VAL A 226 7.60 -22.48 -8.83
CA VAL A 226 6.56 -23.44 -8.40
C VAL A 226 7.23 -24.61 -7.73
#